data_eaba2c5be44ca1525792e962d9849ee7
#
_entry.id   eaba2c5be44ca1525792e962d9849ee7
#
_cell.length_a   1.000
_cell.length_b   1.000
_cell.length_c   1.000
_cell.angle_alpha   90.00
_cell.angle_beta   90.00
_cell.angle_gamma   90.00
#
_symmetry.space_group_name_H-M   'P 1'
#
loop_
_entity.id
_entity.type
_entity.pdbx_description
1 polymer ?
#
loop_
_entity_poly.entity_id
_entity_poly.type
_entity_poly.pdbx_seq_one_letter_code
_entity_poly.pdbx_strand_id
1 'polypeptide(L)'
;MRSALLGLLLLGAPVAAQDKQPMRPATAEEQKARAAVAIADYRYDDLLWENDRTAFRIYGRALERAEPPSTSGIDAWGKTVRWPFMERQLRTGEQHDNHGEGLDFYNVGTGRGVGGLGIWYDNKLWTSRNYVRPHILSAGPDVADFRVDYDPWPVDMQRTVSETRRFTLPAGTNFTRLTSTIASSSDAEMIVGIGISKRPINGGKLGEIVKDAKDARMNWWGPADGEGDGGKGRMAAAVIVDPAAFAGFAEDADNYLILVRVTPGRPFTYYSGAAWDGGGDFATRDAWTAYVDAQRPDFRP
;
A
#
# COMPACT_ATOMS: atom_id res chain seq x y z
N MET A 1 -2.34 42.15 43.16
CA MET A 1 -1.65 41.97 41.86
C MET A 1 -2.25 40.75 41.19
N ARG A 2 -3.06 40.91 40.17
CA ARG A 2 -3.70 39.82 39.41
C ARG A 2 -2.92 39.66 38.09
N SER A 3 -2.21 38.56 37.95
CA SER A 3 -1.52 38.18 36.71
C SER A 3 -2.56 37.59 35.73
N ALA A 4 -2.73 38.27 34.60
CA ALA A 4 -3.52 37.76 33.49
C ALA A 4 -2.63 36.83 32.64
N LEU A 5 -2.97 35.57 32.56
CA LEU A 5 -2.40 34.61 31.58
C LEU A 5 -3.03 34.90 30.21
N LEU A 6 -2.22 35.40 29.30
CA LEU A 6 -2.62 35.54 27.88
C LEU A 6 -2.45 34.17 27.19
N GLY A 7 -3.55 33.48 26.95
CA GLY A 7 -3.57 32.25 26.17
C GLY A 7 -3.39 32.59 24.69
N LEU A 8 -2.28 32.16 24.11
CA LEU A 8 -2.02 32.24 22.67
C LEU A 8 -2.83 31.14 21.97
N LEU A 9 -3.98 31.48 21.39
CA LEU A 9 -4.71 30.63 20.45
C LEU A 9 -3.90 30.58 19.14
N LEU A 10 -3.20 29.47 18.91
CA LEU A 10 -2.70 29.11 17.59
C LEU A 10 -3.91 28.75 16.70
N LEU A 11 -4.39 29.70 15.95
CA LEU A 11 -5.31 29.47 14.84
C LEU A 11 -4.54 28.64 13.79
N GLY A 12 -4.84 27.33 13.72
CA GLY A 12 -4.39 26.50 12.61
C GLY A 12 -4.88 27.10 11.30
N ALA A 13 -3.97 27.32 10.36
CA ALA A 13 -4.34 27.77 9.02
C ALA A 13 -5.36 26.76 8.44
N PRO A 14 -6.43 27.25 7.78
CA PRO A 14 -7.37 26.36 7.11
C PRO A 14 -6.60 25.58 6.05
N VAL A 15 -6.76 24.24 6.08
CA VAL A 15 -6.33 23.39 4.97
C VAL A 15 -7.04 23.93 3.73
N ALA A 16 -6.27 24.34 2.73
CA ALA A 16 -6.83 24.87 1.49
C ALA A 16 -7.80 23.82 0.92
N ALA A 17 -9.01 24.24 0.61
CA ALA A 17 -9.97 23.38 -0.06
C ALA A 17 -9.31 22.88 -1.36
N GLN A 18 -9.30 21.57 -1.56
CA GLN A 18 -8.74 20.95 -2.75
C GLN A 18 -9.45 21.55 -3.98
N ASP A 19 -8.71 22.17 -4.90
CA ASP A 19 -9.26 22.65 -6.17
C ASP A 19 -9.64 21.44 -7.02
N LYS A 20 -10.91 21.02 -6.91
CA LYS A 20 -11.45 19.89 -7.67
C LYS A 20 -11.44 20.22 -9.16
N GLN A 21 -10.88 19.31 -9.95
CA GLN A 21 -10.82 19.42 -11.39
C GLN A 21 -11.73 18.35 -12.03
N PRO A 22 -12.42 18.64 -13.13
CA PRO A 22 -13.17 17.60 -13.83
C PRO A 22 -12.20 16.54 -14.36
N MET A 23 -12.64 15.27 -14.40
CA MET A 23 -11.85 14.20 -15.02
C MET A 23 -11.63 14.55 -16.49
N ARG A 24 -10.36 14.71 -16.88
CA ARG A 24 -9.98 14.95 -18.28
C ARG A 24 -9.47 13.66 -18.93
N PRO A 25 -9.65 13.51 -20.25
CA PRO A 25 -9.02 12.39 -20.97
C PRO A 25 -7.50 12.40 -20.82
N ALA A 26 -6.90 11.22 -20.91
CA ALA A 26 -5.45 11.09 -20.97
C ALA A 26 -4.92 11.73 -22.29
N THR A 27 -3.84 12.48 -22.18
CA THR A 27 -3.13 13.00 -23.34
C THR A 27 -2.45 11.88 -24.12
N ALA A 28 -2.06 12.14 -25.39
CA ALA A 28 -1.33 11.17 -26.18
C ALA A 28 0.04 10.78 -25.56
N GLU A 29 0.64 11.66 -24.77
CA GLU A 29 1.89 11.39 -24.06
C GLU A 29 1.65 10.48 -22.85
N GLU A 30 0.62 10.78 -22.03
CA GLU A 30 0.23 9.93 -20.91
C GLU A 30 -0.14 8.51 -21.36
N GLN A 31 -0.81 8.37 -22.52
CA GLN A 31 -1.17 7.06 -23.07
C GLN A 31 0.01 6.20 -23.53
N LYS A 32 1.17 6.80 -23.76
CA LYS A 32 2.41 6.07 -24.09
C LYS A 32 3.15 5.58 -22.87
N ALA A 33 2.96 6.23 -21.71
CA ALA A 33 3.61 5.83 -20.48
C ALA A 33 2.98 4.54 -19.95
N ARG A 34 3.82 3.59 -19.56
CA ARG A 34 3.42 2.29 -19.00
C ARG A 34 3.62 2.21 -17.48
N ALA A 35 4.26 3.21 -16.89
CA ALA A 35 4.43 3.35 -15.45
C ALA A 35 4.54 4.82 -15.07
N ALA A 36 4.14 5.16 -13.83
CA ALA A 36 4.27 6.50 -13.28
C ALA A 36 4.41 6.48 -11.75
N VAL A 37 5.07 7.52 -11.24
CA VAL A 37 5.06 7.91 -9.81
C VAL A 37 4.66 9.37 -9.71
N ALA A 38 3.77 9.69 -8.79
CA ALA A 38 3.39 11.07 -8.48
C ALA A 38 3.27 11.29 -6.97
N ILE A 39 3.62 12.49 -6.50
CA ILE A 39 3.33 12.95 -5.15
C ILE A 39 2.18 13.94 -5.26
N ALA A 40 1.05 13.63 -4.62
CA ALA A 40 -0.12 14.48 -4.56
C ALA A 40 -0.03 15.41 -3.34
N ASP A 41 0.79 16.47 -3.44
CA ASP A 41 0.95 17.48 -2.40
C ASP A 41 -0.37 18.20 -2.09
N TYR A 42 -1.22 18.32 -3.09
CA TYR A 42 -2.59 18.84 -2.96
C TYR A 42 -3.53 17.91 -2.19
N ARG A 43 -3.15 16.65 -1.91
CA ARG A 43 -3.92 15.62 -1.19
C ARG A 43 -3.10 15.00 -0.08
N TYR A 44 -2.64 15.83 0.87
CA TYR A 44 -1.93 15.42 2.10
C TYR A 44 -0.65 14.61 1.85
N ASP A 45 0.06 14.90 0.77
CA ASP A 45 1.29 14.22 0.34
C ASP A 45 1.08 12.73 0.07
N ASP A 46 -0.07 12.33 -0.48
CA ASP A 46 -0.26 10.96 -0.95
C ASP A 46 0.75 10.65 -2.05
N LEU A 47 1.39 9.48 -1.99
CA LEU A 47 2.30 9.02 -3.03
C LEU A 47 1.61 7.91 -3.82
N LEU A 48 1.47 8.15 -5.12
CA LEU A 48 0.82 7.30 -6.10
C LEU A 48 1.87 6.61 -6.96
N TRP A 49 1.73 5.32 -7.20
CA TRP A 49 2.51 4.64 -8.23
C TRP A 49 1.66 3.60 -8.93
N GLU A 50 1.88 3.49 -10.21
CA GLU A 50 1.11 2.61 -11.06
C GLU A 50 1.91 2.16 -12.28
N ASN A 51 1.45 1.09 -12.90
CA ASN A 51 1.92 0.67 -14.21
C ASN A 51 0.74 0.32 -15.13
N ASP A 52 1.02 -0.35 -16.25
CA ASP A 52 0.02 -0.77 -17.23
C ASP A 52 -0.93 -1.88 -16.73
N ARG A 53 -0.84 -2.34 -15.47
CA ARG A 53 -1.67 -3.42 -14.90
C ARG A 53 -2.30 -3.13 -13.58
N THR A 54 -1.63 -2.35 -12.73
CA THR A 54 -2.02 -2.17 -11.33
C THR A 54 -1.67 -0.76 -10.84
N ALA A 55 -2.31 -0.33 -9.77
CA ALA A 55 -2.20 1.00 -9.22
C ALA A 55 -2.26 0.99 -7.69
N PHE A 56 -1.40 1.77 -7.04
CA PHE A 56 -1.21 1.76 -5.59
C PHE A 56 -1.02 3.15 -5.03
N ARG A 57 -1.31 3.31 -3.73
CA ARG A 57 -1.09 4.54 -2.97
C ARG A 57 -0.52 4.23 -1.59
N ILE A 58 0.34 5.10 -1.10
CA ILE A 58 0.67 5.24 0.33
C ILE A 58 0.44 6.67 0.77
N TYR A 59 0.22 6.83 2.07
CA TYR A 59 -0.25 8.08 2.65
C TYR A 59 0.89 8.88 3.27
N GLY A 60 0.89 10.20 3.01
CA GLY A 60 1.79 11.14 3.64
C GLY A 60 1.43 11.44 5.09
N ARG A 61 2.38 12.04 5.81
CA ARG A 61 2.22 12.38 7.23
C ARG A 61 1.08 13.39 7.47
N ALA A 62 0.78 14.24 6.51
CA ALA A 62 -0.26 15.25 6.63
C ALA A 62 -1.66 14.61 6.75
N LEU A 63 -1.90 13.45 6.14
CA LEU A 63 -3.18 12.75 6.20
C LEU A 63 -3.57 12.33 7.63
N GLU A 64 -2.61 12.02 8.49
CA GLU A 64 -2.88 11.58 9.86
C GLU A 64 -3.67 12.59 10.70
N ARG A 65 -3.57 13.88 10.36
CA ARG A 65 -4.35 14.93 11.02
C ARG A 65 -5.66 15.23 10.32
N ALA A 66 -5.69 15.05 9.01
CA ALA A 66 -6.83 15.40 8.19
C ALA A 66 -7.92 14.32 8.20
N GLU A 67 -7.53 13.06 8.14
CA GLU A 67 -8.44 11.91 8.02
C GLU A 67 -8.01 10.75 8.96
N PRO A 68 -8.16 10.89 10.28
CA PRO A 68 -7.88 9.80 11.20
C PRO A 68 -9.02 8.76 11.17
N PRO A 69 -8.74 7.44 11.39
CA PRO A 69 -7.41 6.87 11.54
C PRO A 69 -6.71 6.69 10.20
N SER A 70 -5.41 6.97 10.15
CA SER A 70 -4.55 6.74 8.99
C SER A 70 -3.40 5.82 9.37
N THR A 71 -2.99 4.95 8.47
CA THR A 71 -1.93 3.96 8.71
C THR A 71 -0.94 3.91 7.55
N SER A 72 0.26 3.37 7.81
CA SER A 72 1.29 3.11 6.79
C SER A 72 1.02 1.85 5.94
N GLY A 73 -0.25 1.47 5.77
CA GLY A 73 -0.67 0.42 4.85
C GLY A 73 -0.52 0.84 3.39
N ILE A 74 -0.54 -0.14 2.50
CA ILE A 74 -0.51 0.08 1.05
C ILE A 74 -1.92 -0.06 0.50
N ASP A 75 -2.41 1.00 -0.12
CA ASP A 75 -3.69 1.03 -0.81
C ASP A 75 -3.55 0.51 -2.25
N ALA A 76 -4.62 -0.05 -2.81
CA ALA A 76 -4.68 -0.53 -4.18
C ALA A 76 -5.96 -0.07 -4.86
N TRP A 77 -5.83 0.40 -6.10
CA TRP A 77 -6.95 0.92 -6.89
C TRP A 77 -7.32 -0.03 -8.03
N GLY A 78 -8.59 -0.11 -8.35
CA GLY A 78 -9.07 -0.76 -9.57
C GLY A 78 -8.62 0.03 -10.80
N LYS A 79 -8.18 -0.67 -11.87
CA LYS A 79 -7.63 -0.07 -13.08
C LYS A 79 -8.08 -0.84 -14.31
N THR A 80 -8.59 -0.12 -15.33
CA THR A 80 -9.02 -0.69 -16.62
C THR A 80 -8.09 -0.32 -17.77
N VAL A 81 -7.41 0.82 -17.67
CA VAL A 81 -6.54 1.35 -18.73
C VAL A 81 -5.10 0.91 -18.59
N ARG A 82 -4.32 1.00 -19.67
CA ARG A 82 -2.91 0.59 -19.70
C ARG A 82 -1.93 1.77 -19.55
N TRP A 83 -2.43 2.95 -19.24
CA TRP A 83 -1.66 4.17 -19.00
C TRP A 83 -1.95 4.74 -17.60
N PRO A 84 -1.10 5.63 -17.08
CA PRO A 84 -1.31 6.27 -15.78
C PRO A 84 -2.61 7.07 -15.71
N PHE A 85 -3.38 6.90 -14.63
CA PHE A 85 -4.67 7.58 -14.44
C PHE A 85 -4.87 8.17 -13.03
N MET A 86 -4.16 7.61 -12.03
CA MET A 86 -4.46 7.89 -10.62
C MET A 86 -4.40 9.37 -10.27
N GLU A 87 -3.41 10.11 -10.78
CA GLU A 87 -3.28 11.53 -10.46
C GLU A 87 -4.46 12.33 -11.01
N ARG A 88 -4.89 12.07 -12.26
CA ARG A 88 -6.07 12.73 -12.85
C ARG A 88 -7.34 12.41 -12.08
N GLN A 89 -7.52 11.15 -11.72
CA GLN A 89 -8.64 10.67 -10.91
C GLN A 89 -8.65 11.34 -9.53
N LEU A 90 -7.50 11.38 -8.83
CA LEU A 90 -7.41 11.96 -7.49
C LEU A 90 -7.71 13.47 -7.47
N ARG A 91 -7.33 14.20 -8.52
CA ARG A 91 -7.63 15.65 -8.66
C ARG A 91 -9.12 15.95 -8.80
N THR A 92 -9.93 14.97 -9.16
CA THR A 92 -11.39 15.18 -9.20
C THR A 92 -11.98 15.33 -7.79
N GLY A 93 -11.32 14.80 -6.76
CA GLY A 93 -11.90 14.64 -5.42
C GLY A 93 -13.04 13.60 -5.37
N GLU A 94 -13.21 12.83 -6.44
CA GLU A 94 -14.23 11.78 -6.63
C GLU A 94 -13.54 10.45 -6.99
N GLN A 95 -12.41 10.19 -6.36
CA GLN A 95 -11.58 9.00 -6.62
C GLN A 95 -12.31 7.67 -6.40
N HIS A 96 -13.39 7.68 -5.62
CA HIS A 96 -14.21 6.50 -5.35
C HIS A 96 -15.26 6.20 -6.43
N ASP A 97 -15.43 7.10 -7.39
CA ASP A 97 -16.33 6.92 -8.53
C ASP A 97 -15.55 6.46 -9.75
N ASN A 98 -16.15 5.56 -10.53
CA ASN A 98 -15.50 5.06 -11.75
C ASN A 98 -15.75 6.04 -12.90
N HIS A 99 -14.73 6.79 -13.30
CA HIS A 99 -14.77 7.68 -14.47
C HIS A 99 -14.34 6.99 -15.78
N GLY A 100 -14.34 5.64 -15.81
CA GLY A 100 -14.03 4.84 -16.99
C GLY A 100 -12.58 4.34 -17.07
N GLU A 101 -11.68 4.82 -16.21
CA GLU A 101 -10.27 4.39 -16.19
C GLU A 101 -9.90 3.56 -14.96
N GLY A 102 -10.71 3.63 -13.91
CA GLY A 102 -10.53 2.91 -12.65
C GLY A 102 -11.14 3.65 -11.48
N LEU A 103 -10.90 3.17 -10.27
CA LEU A 103 -11.41 3.81 -9.05
C LEU A 103 -10.66 3.31 -7.79
N ASP A 104 -10.72 4.14 -6.74
CA ASP A 104 -10.36 3.80 -5.37
C ASP A 104 -11.58 3.20 -4.65
N PHE A 105 -11.58 1.91 -4.35
CA PHE A 105 -12.63 1.28 -3.54
C PHE A 105 -12.10 0.34 -2.46
N TYR A 106 -10.79 0.06 -2.48
CA TYR A 106 -10.14 -0.76 -1.47
C TYR A 106 -9.74 0.10 -0.27
N ASN A 107 -10.56 0.11 0.78
CA ASN A 107 -10.26 0.89 1.98
C ASN A 107 -9.27 0.14 2.89
N VAL A 108 -8.09 0.68 3.08
CA VAL A 108 -7.04 0.11 3.96
C VAL A 108 -7.45 0.11 5.43
N GLY A 109 -8.19 1.13 5.87
CA GLY A 109 -8.59 1.28 7.27
C GLY A 109 -7.37 1.32 8.21
N THR A 110 -7.44 0.55 9.30
CA THR A 110 -6.33 0.35 10.26
C THR A 110 -5.38 -0.78 9.87
N GLY A 111 -5.67 -1.49 8.77
CA GLY A 111 -4.91 -2.63 8.28
C GLY A 111 -3.61 -2.26 7.57
N ARG A 112 -2.99 -3.30 7.00
CA ARG A 112 -1.74 -3.17 6.22
C ARG A 112 -1.97 -3.01 4.72
N GLY A 113 -3.24 -2.98 4.30
CA GLY A 113 -3.59 -2.91 2.88
C GLY A 113 -3.08 -4.13 2.11
N VAL A 114 -2.34 -3.89 1.05
CA VAL A 114 -1.77 -4.93 0.20
C VAL A 114 -0.24 -4.94 0.35
N GLY A 115 0.30 -5.42 1.49
CA GLY A 115 1.74 -5.58 1.69
C GLY A 115 2.43 -4.53 2.57
N GLY A 116 1.69 -3.70 3.31
CA GLY A 116 2.29 -2.90 4.38
C GLY A 116 2.86 -3.79 5.48
N LEU A 117 3.92 -3.32 6.16
CA LEU A 117 4.60 -4.12 7.18
C LEU A 117 4.58 -3.48 8.57
N GLY A 118 4.98 -4.27 9.55
CA GLY A 118 5.28 -3.88 10.92
C GLY A 118 6.17 -4.92 11.60
N ILE A 119 6.62 -4.63 12.80
CA ILE A 119 7.38 -5.59 13.62
C ILE A 119 6.38 -6.47 14.37
N TRP A 120 6.48 -7.79 14.20
CA TRP A 120 5.68 -8.76 14.93
C TRP A 120 6.37 -9.14 16.22
N TYR A 121 5.84 -8.70 17.34
CA TYR A 121 6.41 -8.96 18.66
C TYR A 121 5.30 -9.08 19.70
N ASP A 122 5.39 -10.08 20.55
CA ASP A 122 4.43 -10.38 21.62
C ASP A 122 2.98 -10.49 21.09
N ASN A 123 2.80 -11.27 20.03
CA ASN A 123 1.51 -11.47 19.33
C ASN A 123 0.83 -10.18 18.88
N LYS A 124 1.60 -9.14 18.63
CA LYS A 124 1.11 -7.83 18.18
C LYS A 124 1.96 -7.32 17.02
N LEU A 125 1.30 -6.66 16.07
CA LEU A 125 1.97 -5.95 14.99
C LEU A 125 2.21 -4.48 15.39
N TRP A 126 3.49 -4.11 15.52
CA TRP A 126 3.92 -2.74 15.82
C TRP A 126 4.27 -2.02 14.52
N THR A 127 3.51 -0.99 14.18
CA THR A 127 3.57 -0.34 12.89
C THR A 127 4.12 1.08 12.98
N SER A 128 4.78 1.52 11.89
CA SER A 128 5.14 2.92 11.72
C SER A 128 3.91 3.80 11.58
N ARG A 129 4.10 5.08 11.72
CA ARG A 129 3.23 6.12 11.18
C ARG A 129 3.43 6.22 9.66
N ASN A 130 2.68 7.11 8.99
CA ASN A 130 2.83 7.35 7.56
C ASN A 130 4.25 7.84 7.21
N TYR A 131 4.64 7.71 5.95
CA TYR A 131 5.98 8.09 5.50
C TYR A 131 6.26 9.60 5.66
N VAL A 132 7.54 9.96 5.74
CA VAL A 132 7.98 11.35 5.98
C VAL A 132 8.85 11.94 4.87
N ARG A 133 9.62 11.14 4.15
CA ARG A 133 10.54 11.62 3.10
C ARG A 133 10.45 10.73 1.87
N PRO A 134 9.84 11.22 0.79
CA PRO A 134 9.86 10.51 -0.48
C PRO A 134 11.08 10.90 -1.31
N HIS A 135 11.63 9.93 -2.05
CA HIS A 135 12.69 10.13 -3.03
C HIS A 135 12.33 9.38 -4.31
N ILE A 136 11.93 10.10 -5.35
CA ILE A 136 11.63 9.51 -6.64
C ILE A 136 12.95 9.23 -7.37
N LEU A 137 13.15 7.98 -7.79
CA LEU A 137 14.31 7.49 -8.54
C LEU A 137 13.99 7.40 -10.03
N SER A 138 12.76 6.96 -10.37
CA SER A 138 12.20 6.99 -11.72
C SER A 138 10.69 7.21 -11.65
N ALA A 139 10.19 8.24 -12.33
CA ALA A 139 8.76 8.52 -12.40
C ALA A 139 8.05 7.83 -13.59
N GLY A 140 8.74 7.01 -14.35
CA GLY A 140 8.27 6.37 -15.60
C GLY A 140 9.32 6.52 -16.71
N PRO A 141 8.98 6.24 -18.00
CA PRO A 141 7.69 5.74 -18.47
C PRO A 141 7.49 4.23 -18.34
N ASP A 142 8.55 3.43 -18.10
CA ASP A 142 8.49 1.95 -18.07
C ASP A 142 8.66 1.37 -16.68
N VAL A 143 9.10 2.17 -15.70
CA VAL A 143 9.28 1.76 -14.32
C VAL A 143 8.92 2.89 -13.36
N ALA A 144 8.10 2.59 -12.39
CA ALA A 144 7.88 3.39 -11.19
C ALA A 144 8.88 2.94 -10.12
N ASP A 145 9.79 3.83 -9.71
CA ASP A 145 10.83 3.52 -8.72
C ASP A 145 11.02 4.68 -7.77
N PHE A 146 10.86 4.44 -6.50
CA PHE A 146 11.00 5.45 -5.46
C PHE A 146 11.37 4.83 -4.12
N ARG A 147 11.82 5.65 -3.20
CA ARG A 147 12.13 5.29 -1.82
C ARG A 147 11.42 6.22 -0.87
N VAL A 148 10.98 5.70 0.27
CA VAL A 148 10.44 6.49 1.38
C VAL A 148 11.10 6.12 2.69
N ASP A 149 11.17 7.08 3.61
CA ASP A 149 11.61 6.87 4.98
C ASP A 149 10.41 6.94 5.93
N TYR A 150 10.46 6.11 6.98
CA TYR A 150 9.52 6.13 8.10
C TYR A 150 10.25 6.52 9.38
N ASP A 151 9.70 7.51 10.10
CA ASP A 151 10.24 7.94 11.37
C ASP A 151 10.26 6.83 12.41
N PRO A 152 11.15 6.92 13.40
CA PRO A 152 11.23 5.94 14.48
C PRO A 152 9.89 5.71 15.20
N TRP A 153 9.59 4.42 15.44
CA TRP A 153 8.43 4.01 16.25
C TRP A 153 8.82 2.96 17.29
N PRO A 154 8.14 2.92 18.46
CA PRO A 154 8.43 1.93 19.49
C PRO A 154 7.87 0.55 19.10
N VAL A 155 8.61 -0.51 19.44
CA VAL A 155 8.17 -1.91 19.38
C VAL A 155 7.86 -2.42 20.79
N ASP A 156 8.61 -1.96 21.77
CA ASP A 156 8.40 -2.20 23.19
C ASP A 156 9.01 -1.04 24.00
N MET A 157 9.11 -1.19 25.32
CA MET A 157 9.65 -0.15 26.21
C MET A 157 11.16 0.11 25.97
N GLN A 158 11.89 -0.77 25.25
CA GLN A 158 13.35 -0.72 25.10
C GLN A 158 13.78 -0.58 23.64
N ARG A 159 12.96 -0.99 22.67
CA ARG A 159 13.32 -1.04 21.26
C ARG A 159 12.54 0.01 20.46
N THR A 160 13.30 0.77 19.71
CA THR A 160 12.78 1.69 18.70
C THR A 160 13.35 1.29 17.34
N VAL A 161 12.54 1.30 16.33
CA VAL A 161 12.92 0.97 14.95
C VAL A 161 12.53 2.09 14.01
N SER A 162 13.27 2.21 12.91
CA SER A 162 12.92 3.07 11.77
C SER A 162 13.11 2.29 10.49
N GLU A 163 12.54 2.77 9.39
CA GLU A 163 12.57 2.04 8.12
C GLU A 163 12.88 2.97 6.96
N THR A 164 13.66 2.44 6.01
CA THR A 164 13.75 2.96 4.64
C THR A 164 13.25 1.86 3.69
N ARG A 165 12.26 2.18 2.85
CA ARG A 165 11.67 1.22 1.90
C ARG A 165 11.72 1.75 0.48
N ARG A 166 12.28 0.94 -0.43
CA ARG A 166 12.26 1.19 -1.88
C ARG A 166 11.15 0.37 -2.51
N PHE A 167 10.46 0.98 -3.46
CA PHE A 167 9.38 0.42 -4.25
C PHE A 167 9.80 0.46 -5.71
N THR A 168 9.76 -0.67 -6.39
CA THR A 168 10.07 -0.76 -7.83
C THR A 168 8.97 -1.54 -8.52
N LEU A 169 8.23 -0.89 -9.41
CA LEU A 169 7.14 -1.48 -10.19
C LEU A 169 7.42 -1.27 -11.68
N PRO A 170 7.98 -2.26 -12.37
CA PRO A 170 8.14 -2.21 -13.83
C PRO A 170 6.81 -2.46 -14.55
N ALA A 171 6.72 -2.03 -15.79
CA ALA A 171 5.60 -2.37 -16.65
C ALA A 171 5.48 -3.89 -16.87
N GLY A 172 4.26 -4.37 -17.11
CA GLY A 172 3.97 -5.77 -17.44
C GLY A 172 3.79 -6.73 -16.29
N THR A 173 3.84 -6.28 -15.03
CA THR A 173 3.62 -7.11 -13.83
C THR A 173 2.58 -6.49 -12.91
N ASN A 174 1.93 -7.31 -12.08
CA ASN A 174 1.07 -6.83 -10.98
C ASN A 174 1.82 -6.71 -9.65
N PHE A 175 3.13 -7.00 -9.62
CA PHE A 175 3.90 -7.03 -8.38
C PHE A 175 4.89 -5.86 -8.29
N THR A 176 4.74 -5.05 -7.24
CA THR A 176 5.79 -4.14 -6.76
C THR A 176 6.83 -4.95 -6.00
N ARG A 177 8.10 -4.79 -6.35
CA ARG A 177 9.24 -5.25 -5.58
C ARG A 177 9.53 -4.23 -4.47
N LEU A 178 9.55 -4.67 -3.22
CA LEU A 178 9.82 -3.83 -2.07
C LEU A 178 11.12 -4.30 -1.41
N THR A 179 12.08 -3.37 -1.28
CA THR A 179 13.31 -3.61 -0.55
C THR A 179 13.34 -2.72 0.68
N SER A 180 13.29 -3.33 1.85
CA SER A 180 13.19 -2.65 3.14
C SER A 180 14.45 -2.85 3.97
N THR A 181 14.88 -1.79 4.66
CA THR A 181 15.93 -1.83 5.67
C THR A 181 15.39 -1.30 6.98
N ILE A 182 15.36 -2.14 7.99
CA ILE A 182 14.94 -1.75 9.34
C ILE A 182 16.19 -1.43 10.17
N ALA A 183 16.30 -0.18 10.61
CA ALA A 183 17.27 0.19 11.64
C ALA A 183 16.63 -0.02 13.03
N SER A 184 17.42 -0.47 13.99
CA SER A 184 16.93 -0.73 15.35
C SER A 184 17.96 -0.29 16.37
N SER A 185 17.49 0.06 17.58
CA SER A 185 18.34 0.27 18.75
C SER A 185 18.99 -1.01 19.30
N SER A 186 18.67 -2.18 18.71
CA SER A 186 19.23 -3.48 19.06
C SER A 186 19.59 -4.24 17.78
N ASP A 187 20.71 -4.97 17.81
CA ASP A 187 21.16 -5.82 16.69
C ASP A 187 20.50 -7.20 16.67
N ALA A 188 19.64 -7.50 17.64
CA ALA A 188 18.95 -8.78 17.71
C ALA A 188 18.02 -8.97 16.51
N GLU A 189 18.03 -10.18 15.95
CA GLU A 189 17.09 -10.58 14.89
C GLU A 189 15.65 -10.30 15.33
N MET A 190 14.81 -9.88 14.40
CA MET A 190 13.41 -9.58 14.64
C MET A 190 12.52 -10.24 13.60
N ILE A 191 11.23 -10.35 13.92
CA ILE A 191 10.21 -10.82 13.00
C ILE A 191 9.46 -9.63 12.45
N VAL A 192 9.39 -9.52 11.13
CA VAL A 192 8.54 -8.57 10.41
C VAL A 192 7.28 -9.31 9.96
N GLY A 193 6.12 -8.72 10.22
CA GLY A 193 4.84 -9.15 9.66
C GLY A 193 4.47 -8.28 8.46
N ILE A 194 4.27 -8.90 7.29
CA ILE A 194 3.80 -8.24 6.08
C ILE A 194 2.35 -8.64 5.87
N GLY A 195 1.44 -7.67 5.71
CA GLY A 195 0.02 -7.91 5.85
C GLY A 195 -0.80 -7.71 4.58
N ILE A 196 -1.90 -8.46 4.50
CA ILE A 196 -3.06 -8.17 3.66
C ILE A 196 -4.23 -7.86 4.58
N SER A 197 -4.89 -6.72 4.38
CA SER A 197 -6.04 -6.34 5.20
C SER A 197 -7.20 -7.30 5.01
N LYS A 198 -7.80 -7.76 6.11
CA LYS A 198 -8.98 -8.63 6.12
C LYS A 198 -10.20 -7.96 5.50
N ARG A 199 -10.33 -6.69 5.69
CA ARG A 199 -11.34 -5.80 5.12
C ARG A 199 -12.73 -6.43 4.98
N PRO A 200 -13.45 -6.62 6.08
CA PRO A 200 -14.81 -7.13 6.03
C PRO A 200 -15.74 -6.12 5.36
N ILE A 201 -16.54 -6.58 4.40
CA ILE A 201 -17.57 -5.78 3.74
C ILE A 201 -18.93 -6.51 3.80
N ASN A 202 -20.01 -5.81 3.50
CA ASN A 202 -21.36 -6.39 3.31
C ASN A 202 -21.73 -7.42 4.39
N GLY A 203 -21.75 -7.01 5.67
CA GLY A 203 -22.13 -7.89 6.78
C GLY A 203 -21.03 -8.81 7.30
N GLY A 204 -19.76 -8.44 7.11
CA GLY A 204 -18.61 -9.15 7.69
C GLY A 204 -17.97 -10.18 6.76
N LYS A 205 -18.30 -10.20 5.47
CA LYS A 205 -17.65 -11.08 4.48
C LYS A 205 -16.17 -10.69 4.33
N LEU A 206 -15.24 -11.65 4.48
CA LEU A 206 -13.77 -11.43 4.45
C LEU A 206 -13.21 -11.83 3.11
N GLY A 207 -13.61 -12.43 2.21
CA GLY A 207 -12.91 -12.98 1.05
C GLY A 207 -12.14 -14.26 1.38
N GLU A 208 -11.42 -14.76 0.43
CA GLU A 208 -10.73 -16.05 0.51
C GLU A 208 -9.22 -15.83 0.56
N ILE A 209 -8.56 -16.44 1.55
CA ILE A 209 -7.11 -16.40 1.73
C ILE A 209 -6.50 -17.79 1.50
N VAL A 210 -5.44 -17.85 0.70
CA VAL A 210 -4.60 -19.03 0.50
C VAL A 210 -3.22 -18.74 1.05
N LYS A 211 -2.71 -19.65 1.89
CA LYS A 211 -1.38 -19.56 2.52
C LYS A 211 -0.55 -20.77 2.07
N ASP A 212 0.56 -20.52 1.41
CA ASP A 212 1.51 -21.54 0.98
C ASP A 212 2.83 -21.38 1.72
N ALA A 213 3.06 -22.23 2.70
CA ALA A 213 4.28 -22.22 3.49
C ALA A 213 5.51 -22.73 2.72
N LYS A 214 5.33 -23.57 1.70
CA LYS A 214 6.43 -24.14 0.91
C LYS A 214 7.09 -23.07 0.05
N ASP A 215 6.27 -22.28 -0.63
CA ASP A 215 6.73 -21.23 -1.54
C ASP A 215 6.66 -19.84 -0.90
N ALA A 216 6.40 -19.79 0.43
CA ALA A 216 6.40 -18.58 1.27
C ALA A 216 5.57 -17.44 0.66
N ARG A 217 4.31 -17.74 0.35
CA ARG A 217 3.39 -16.78 -0.26
C ARG A 217 2.00 -16.80 0.39
N MET A 218 1.32 -15.68 0.27
CA MET A 218 -0.04 -15.47 0.73
C MET A 218 -0.81 -14.78 -0.39
N ASN A 219 -2.01 -15.26 -0.67
CA ASN A 219 -2.84 -14.83 -1.79
C ASN A 219 -4.28 -14.67 -1.30
N TRP A 220 -4.90 -13.52 -1.58
CA TRP A 220 -6.25 -13.17 -1.17
C TRP A 220 -7.09 -12.76 -2.37
N TRP A 221 -8.34 -13.26 -2.38
CA TRP A 221 -9.37 -12.84 -3.31
C TRP A 221 -10.51 -12.22 -2.51
N GLY A 222 -10.69 -10.92 -2.64
CA GLY A 222 -11.62 -10.14 -1.86
C GLY A 222 -13.09 -10.49 -2.08
N PRO A 223 -13.95 -10.12 -1.14
CA PRO A 223 -15.39 -10.22 -1.35
C PRO A 223 -15.83 -9.18 -2.40
N ALA A 224 -16.96 -9.46 -3.09
CA ALA A 224 -17.53 -8.47 -4.00
C ALA A 224 -18.01 -7.23 -3.25
N ASP A 225 -17.58 -6.05 -3.70
CA ASP A 225 -18.03 -4.77 -3.19
C ASP A 225 -19.23 -4.27 -4.02
N GLY A 226 -20.43 -4.48 -3.48
CA GLY A 226 -21.69 -4.22 -4.17
C GLY A 226 -22.17 -5.41 -5.01
N GLU A 227 -23.36 -5.31 -5.55
CA GLU A 227 -24.00 -6.31 -6.40
C GLU A 227 -24.55 -5.66 -7.68
N GLY A 228 -24.61 -6.44 -8.78
CA GLY A 228 -25.13 -5.99 -10.07
C GLY A 228 -24.28 -4.91 -10.74
N ASP A 229 -24.90 -4.13 -11.63
CA ASP A 229 -24.23 -3.12 -12.47
C ASP A 229 -23.66 -1.94 -11.67
N GLY A 230 -24.07 -1.78 -10.40
CA GLY A 230 -23.52 -0.77 -9.47
C GLY A 230 -22.41 -1.29 -8.57
N GLY A 231 -22.07 -2.57 -8.67
CA GLY A 231 -20.99 -3.17 -7.87
C GLY A 231 -19.61 -2.75 -8.35
N LYS A 232 -18.69 -2.58 -7.39
CA LYS A 232 -17.29 -2.19 -7.70
C LYS A 232 -16.38 -3.40 -7.96
N GLY A 233 -16.93 -4.63 -7.88
CA GLY A 233 -16.17 -5.85 -8.12
C GLY A 233 -15.34 -6.30 -6.93
N ARG A 234 -14.21 -6.95 -7.21
CA ARG A 234 -13.33 -7.59 -6.21
C ARG A 234 -11.90 -7.15 -6.39
N MET A 235 -11.26 -6.80 -5.29
CA MET A 235 -9.80 -6.63 -5.25
C MET A 235 -9.14 -7.96 -4.89
N ALA A 236 -8.05 -8.27 -5.57
CA ALA A 236 -7.15 -9.37 -5.25
C ALA A 236 -5.82 -8.80 -4.74
N ALA A 237 -5.18 -9.51 -3.82
CA ALA A 237 -3.87 -9.15 -3.29
C ALA A 237 -2.99 -10.38 -3.07
N ALA A 238 -1.68 -10.22 -3.17
CA ALA A 238 -0.73 -11.27 -2.81
C ALA A 238 0.55 -10.69 -2.24
N VAL A 239 1.17 -11.45 -1.33
CA VAL A 239 2.51 -11.17 -0.80
C VAL A 239 3.37 -12.41 -0.99
N ILE A 240 4.59 -12.22 -1.49
CA ILE A 240 5.58 -13.28 -1.68
C ILE A 240 6.87 -12.85 -0.97
N VAL A 241 7.41 -13.71 -0.12
CA VAL A 241 8.63 -13.45 0.64
C VAL A 241 9.69 -14.50 0.33
N ASP A 242 10.94 -14.21 0.68
CA ASP A 242 12.03 -15.16 0.55
C ASP A 242 11.76 -16.42 1.43
N PRO A 243 11.65 -17.62 0.83
CA PRO A 243 11.48 -18.84 1.59
C PRO A 243 12.58 -19.09 2.64
N ALA A 244 13.81 -18.59 2.42
CA ALA A 244 14.91 -18.71 3.37
C ALA A 244 14.69 -17.83 4.63
N ALA A 245 13.94 -16.73 4.51
CA ALA A 245 13.61 -15.84 5.62
C ALA A 245 12.22 -16.12 6.23
N PHE A 246 11.41 -16.98 5.60
CA PHE A 246 10.06 -17.29 6.05
C PHE A 246 10.01 -17.80 7.49
N ALA A 247 9.13 -17.21 8.29
CA ALA A 247 8.97 -17.52 9.72
C ALA A 247 7.57 -18.03 10.10
N GLY A 248 6.66 -18.14 9.12
CA GLY A 248 5.29 -18.61 9.36
C GLY A 248 4.23 -17.61 8.95
N PHE A 249 3.02 -17.87 9.38
CA PHE A 249 1.86 -16.99 9.22
C PHE A 249 1.31 -16.62 10.59
N ALA A 250 0.72 -15.42 10.67
CA ALA A 250 -0.04 -14.95 11.83
C ALA A 250 -1.28 -14.18 11.37
N GLU A 251 -2.08 -13.76 12.31
CA GLU A 251 -3.25 -12.92 12.09
C GLU A 251 -3.44 -11.99 13.28
N ASP A 252 -3.91 -10.79 13.02
CA ASP A 252 -4.51 -9.92 14.02
C ASP A 252 -5.97 -9.59 13.66
N ALA A 253 -6.57 -8.62 14.33
CA ALA A 253 -7.95 -8.24 14.08
C ALA A 253 -8.16 -7.77 12.64
N ASP A 254 -7.19 -7.06 12.06
CA ASP A 254 -7.30 -6.35 10.80
C ASP A 254 -6.57 -7.05 9.64
N ASN A 255 -5.64 -7.99 9.90
CA ASN A 255 -4.71 -8.48 8.89
C ASN A 255 -4.52 -9.99 8.90
N TYR A 256 -4.32 -10.55 7.69
CA TYR A 256 -3.56 -11.77 7.48
C TYR A 256 -2.08 -11.40 7.33
N LEU A 257 -1.18 -12.12 8.00
CA LEU A 257 0.24 -11.80 8.05
C LEU A 257 1.09 -12.96 7.55
N ILE A 258 2.08 -12.66 6.72
CA ILE A 258 3.22 -13.52 6.45
C ILE A 258 4.42 -12.97 7.23
N LEU A 259 5.13 -13.84 7.93
CA LEU A 259 6.19 -13.49 8.85
C LEU A 259 7.56 -13.81 8.23
N VAL A 260 8.51 -12.88 8.38
CA VAL A 260 9.90 -13.05 7.92
C VAL A 260 10.90 -12.66 9.00
N ARG A 261 12.02 -13.40 9.08
CA ARG A 261 13.17 -13.05 9.93
C ARG A 261 14.00 -12.00 9.25
N VAL A 262 14.35 -10.94 9.97
CA VAL A 262 15.19 -9.87 9.46
C VAL A 262 16.27 -9.51 10.47
N THR A 263 17.46 -9.18 9.96
CA THR A 263 18.57 -8.64 10.76
C THR A 263 18.54 -7.11 10.62
N PRO A 264 18.55 -6.36 11.71
CA PRO A 264 18.63 -4.91 11.67
C PRO A 264 19.79 -4.40 10.81
N GLY A 265 19.57 -3.34 10.06
CA GLY A 265 20.56 -2.75 9.15
C GLY A 265 20.84 -3.53 7.87
N ARG A 266 20.29 -4.75 7.71
CA ARG A 266 20.40 -5.51 6.47
C ARG A 266 19.14 -5.37 5.63
N PRO A 267 19.24 -5.07 4.33
CA PRO A 267 18.09 -5.01 3.45
C PRO A 267 17.49 -6.41 3.24
N PHE A 268 16.17 -6.47 3.15
CA PHE A 268 15.43 -7.66 2.73
C PHE A 268 14.41 -7.27 1.66
N THR A 269 14.07 -8.21 0.79
CA THR A 269 13.17 -7.99 -0.34
C THR A 269 11.93 -8.87 -0.21
N TYR A 270 10.78 -8.30 -0.54
CA TYR A 270 9.54 -9.01 -0.72
C TYR A 270 8.75 -8.42 -1.90
N TYR A 271 7.70 -9.10 -2.32
CA TYR A 271 6.84 -8.65 -3.40
C TYR A 271 5.41 -8.52 -2.92
N SER A 272 4.77 -7.45 -3.31
CA SER A 272 3.36 -7.21 -3.06
C SER A 272 2.66 -6.89 -4.35
N GLY A 273 1.54 -7.57 -4.62
CA GLY A 273 0.78 -7.41 -5.84
C GLY A 273 -0.70 -7.24 -5.58
N ALA A 274 -1.38 -6.57 -6.52
CA ALA A 274 -2.82 -6.43 -6.53
C ALA A 274 -3.39 -6.54 -7.94
N ALA A 275 -4.67 -6.92 -8.01
CA ALA A 275 -5.45 -6.94 -9.23
C ALA A 275 -6.92 -6.66 -8.92
N TRP A 276 -7.65 -6.19 -9.91
CA TRP A 276 -9.09 -5.95 -9.85
C TRP A 276 -9.78 -6.81 -10.92
N ASP A 277 -10.89 -7.49 -10.55
CA ASP A 277 -11.62 -8.32 -11.49
C ASP A 277 -12.26 -7.52 -12.65
N GLY A 278 -12.61 -6.25 -12.40
CA GLY A 278 -13.03 -5.29 -13.42
C GLY A 278 -11.91 -4.80 -14.35
N GLY A 279 -10.64 -5.09 -14.05
CA GLY A 279 -9.48 -4.68 -14.85
C GLY A 279 -9.22 -5.52 -16.09
N GLY A 280 -9.91 -6.66 -16.24
CA GLY A 280 -9.88 -7.53 -17.42
C GLY A 280 -8.74 -8.57 -17.44
N ASP A 281 -7.71 -8.46 -16.57
CA ASP A 281 -6.62 -9.45 -16.53
C ASP A 281 -7.00 -10.71 -15.74
N PHE A 282 -7.80 -10.58 -14.68
CA PHE A 282 -8.15 -11.66 -13.77
C PHE A 282 -9.64 -11.62 -13.41
N ALA A 283 -10.47 -12.35 -14.12
CA ALA A 283 -11.90 -12.42 -13.84
C ALA A 283 -12.27 -13.39 -12.71
N THR A 284 -11.34 -14.25 -12.28
CA THR A 284 -11.58 -15.29 -11.27
C THR A 284 -10.42 -15.42 -10.29
N ARG A 285 -10.74 -15.92 -9.09
CA ARG A 285 -9.76 -16.29 -8.08
C ARG A 285 -8.70 -17.26 -8.63
N ASP A 286 -9.12 -18.25 -9.38
CA ASP A 286 -8.21 -19.31 -9.87
C ASP A 286 -7.21 -18.74 -10.88
N ALA A 287 -7.63 -17.81 -11.75
CA ALA A 287 -6.73 -17.11 -12.66
C ALA A 287 -5.69 -16.27 -11.91
N TRP A 288 -6.12 -15.54 -10.87
CA TRP A 288 -5.22 -14.80 -10.00
C TRP A 288 -4.25 -15.72 -9.24
N THR A 289 -4.76 -16.80 -8.64
CA THR A 289 -3.93 -17.77 -7.92
C THR A 289 -2.88 -18.40 -8.84
N ALA A 290 -3.25 -18.82 -10.04
CA ALA A 290 -2.32 -19.38 -11.01
C ALA A 290 -1.22 -18.37 -11.40
N TYR A 291 -1.59 -17.08 -11.56
CA TYR A 291 -0.61 -16.02 -11.83
C TYR A 291 0.35 -15.82 -10.66
N VAL A 292 -0.12 -15.81 -9.41
CA VAL A 292 0.70 -15.71 -8.21
C VAL A 292 1.65 -16.91 -8.10
N ASP A 293 1.15 -18.12 -8.35
CA ASP A 293 1.93 -19.36 -8.26
C ASP A 293 3.02 -19.46 -9.35
N ALA A 294 2.80 -18.82 -10.48
CA ALA A 294 3.77 -18.75 -11.57
C ALA A 294 4.93 -17.78 -11.31
N GLN A 295 4.83 -16.90 -10.29
CA GLN A 295 5.89 -15.93 -10.01
C GLN A 295 7.19 -16.60 -9.55
N ARG A 296 8.32 -16.09 -10.04
CA ARG A 296 9.67 -16.52 -9.69
C ARG A 296 10.50 -15.30 -9.31
N PRO A 297 10.22 -14.69 -8.14
CA PRO A 297 10.83 -13.44 -7.72
C PRO A 297 12.32 -13.60 -7.38
N ASP A 298 13.07 -12.51 -7.58
CA ASP A 298 14.47 -12.37 -7.16
C ASP A 298 14.53 -11.61 -5.83
N PHE A 299 14.94 -12.27 -4.76
CA PHE A 299 14.99 -11.69 -3.42
C PHE A 299 16.33 -11.03 -3.07
N ARG A 300 17.31 -11.02 -3.97
CA ARG A 300 18.56 -10.26 -3.74
C ARG A 300 18.22 -8.79 -3.53
N PRO A 301 18.81 -8.10 -2.54
CA PRO A 301 18.53 -6.69 -2.24
C PRO A 301 18.89 -5.73 -3.39
#